data_e70e1cf18e4dc972ce0d8e1dbd8ea6bb
#
_entry.id   e70e1cf18e4dc972ce0d8e1dbd8ea6bb
#
_cell.length_a   1.000
_cell.length_b   1.000
_cell.length_c   1.000
_cell.angle_alpha   90.00
_cell.angle_beta   90.00
_cell.angle_gamma   90.00
#
_symmetry.space_group_name_H-M   'P 1'
#
loop_
_entity.id
_entity.type
_entity.pdbx_description
1 polymer ?
#
loop_
_entity_poly.entity_id
_entity_poly.type
_entity_poly.pdbx_seq_one_letter_code
_entity_poly.pdbx_strand_id
1 'polypeptide(L)'
;MKSAYQMVGRNFNNDRIENDFYATPIDAIEDLIKYEKFDGDVWECSCGDGAISEPLIKAGYNVYSSDLIDRGYGDVKDFLTTNEKVDNIITNPPFNLATEFTLHGLNSVNKKMALLCKLSFLEGKKDLLFYLIKIN
;
A
#
# COMPACT_ATOMS: atom_id res chain seq x y z
N MET A 1 14.99 -16.70 -1.86
CA MET A 1 15.10 -15.64 -2.86
C MET A 1 14.93 -14.28 -2.19
N LYS A 2 15.75 -13.34 -2.56
CA LYS A 2 15.58 -11.98 -2.05
C LYS A 2 14.32 -11.37 -2.65
N SER A 3 13.63 -10.55 -1.87
CA SER A 3 12.51 -9.79 -2.41
C SER A 3 13.01 -8.82 -3.49
N ALA A 4 12.12 -8.44 -4.40
CA ALA A 4 12.45 -7.44 -5.41
C ALA A 4 12.90 -6.13 -4.77
N TYR A 5 12.30 -5.79 -3.64
CA TYR A 5 12.67 -4.61 -2.88
C TYR A 5 14.14 -4.63 -2.46
N GLN A 6 14.58 -5.75 -1.91
CA GLN A 6 15.97 -5.90 -1.48
C GLN A 6 16.94 -5.85 -2.67
N MET A 7 16.54 -6.44 -3.80
CA MET A 7 17.36 -6.42 -4.99
C MET A 7 17.57 -5.01 -5.53
N VAL A 8 16.53 -4.22 -5.52
CA VAL A 8 16.60 -2.82 -5.98
C VAL A 8 17.39 -1.97 -5.00
N GLY A 9 17.08 -2.08 -3.71
CA GLY A 9 17.67 -1.24 -2.68
C GLY A 9 19.16 -1.44 -2.47
N ARG A 10 19.66 -2.61 -2.79
CA ARG A 10 21.04 -2.97 -2.52
C ARG A 10 22.07 -2.02 -3.14
N ASN A 11 21.83 -1.58 -4.35
CA ASN A 11 22.77 -0.74 -5.08
C ASN A 11 22.53 0.75 -4.92
N PHE A 12 21.34 1.12 -4.48
CA PHE A 12 20.94 2.51 -4.36
C PHE A 12 20.83 2.92 -2.91
N ASN A 13 21.02 1.96 -2.03
CA ASN A 13 21.06 2.19 -0.61
C ASN A 13 19.80 2.85 -0.06
N ASN A 14 19.98 3.57 1.01
CA ASN A 14 18.89 4.20 1.73
C ASN A 14 18.18 5.28 0.93
N ASP A 15 18.91 5.96 0.05
CA ASP A 15 18.31 7.02 -0.77
C ASP A 15 17.18 6.50 -1.63
N ARG A 16 17.38 5.32 -2.23
CA ARG A 16 16.36 4.68 -3.06
C ARG A 16 15.15 4.27 -2.23
N ILE A 17 15.41 3.68 -1.08
CA ILE A 17 14.35 3.25 -0.16
C ILE A 17 13.58 4.47 0.35
N GLU A 18 14.27 5.53 0.69
CA GLU A 18 13.64 6.76 1.14
C GLU A 18 12.78 7.39 0.06
N ASN A 19 13.26 7.38 -1.18
CA ASN A 19 12.51 7.91 -2.31
C ASN A 19 11.27 7.09 -2.63
N ASP A 20 11.24 5.81 -2.29
CA ASP A 20 10.08 4.95 -2.48
C ASP A 20 9.07 5.07 -1.34
N PHE A 21 9.45 5.75 -0.25
CA PHE A 21 8.53 6.00 0.84
C PHE A 21 7.90 7.38 0.67
N TYR A 22 6.62 7.40 0.34
CA TYR A 22 5.83 8.62 0.25
C TYR A 22 4.74 8.58 1.30
N ALA A 23 4.70 9.61 2.13
CA ALA A 23 3.57 9.79 3.03
C ALA A 23 2.33 10.03 2.19
N THR A 24 1.29 9.24 2.41
CA THR A 24 0.04 9.38 1.68
C THR A 24 -0.64 10.68 2.11
N PRO A 25 -1.02 11.56 1.17
CA PRO A 25 -1.79 12.74 1.53
C PRO A 25 -3.11 12.35 2.17
N ILE A 26 -3.46 13.03 3.26
CA ILE A 26 -4.70 12.74 3.99
C ILE A 26 -5.92 12.91 3.08
N ASP A 27 -5.90 13.86 2.15
CA ASP A 27 -7.00 14.10 1.23
C ASP A 27 -7.31 12.88 0.38
N ALA A 28 -6.27 12.17 -0.08
CA ALA A 28 -6.46 11.00 -0.92
C ALA A 28 -7.19 9.89 -0.18
N ILE A 29 -6.80 9.62 1.06
CA ILE A 29 -7.44 8.57 1.84
C ILE A 29 -8.83 8.96 2.30
N GLU A 30 -9.05 10.23 2.62
CA GLU A 30 -10.39 10.72 2.98
C GLU A 30 -11.35 10.59 1.82
N ASP A 31 -10.91 10.90 0.60
CA ASP A 31 -11.73 10.74 -0.59
C ASP A 31 -12.06 9.26 -0.83
N LEU A 32 -11.10 8.38 -0.68
CA LEU A 32 -11.35 6.96 -0.83
C LEU A 32 -12.41 6.47 0.17
N ILE A 33 -12.28 6.85 1.43
CA ILE A 33 -13.22 6.48 2.48
C ILE A 33 -14.62 7.03 2.18
N LYS A 34 -14.69 8.24 1.62
CA LYS A 34 -15.95 8.89 1.31
C LYS A 34 -16.68 8.21 0.16
N TYR A 35 -15.97 7.81 -0.88
CA TYR A 35 -16.59 7.34 -2.12
C TYR A 35 -16.62 5.84 -2.28
N GLU A 36 -15.91 5.09 -1.44
CA GLU A 36 -15.87 3.63 -1.54
C GLU A 36 -16.06 2.98 -0.19
N LYS A 37 -16.84 1.91 -0.14
CA LYS A 37 -17.04 1.11 1.07
C LYS A 37 -16.27 -0.19 0.95
N PHE A 38 -15.63 -0.57 2.05
CA PHE A 38 -14.92 -1.85 2.15
C PHE A 38 -15.60 -2.69 3.21
N ASP A 39 -15.92 -3.91 2.85
CA ASP A 39 -16.59 -4.84 3.76
C ASP A 39 -15.56 -5.84 4.28
N GLY A 40 -15.38 -5.89 5.60
CA GLY A 40 -14.43 -6.78 6.24
C GLY A 40 -13.11 -6.12 6.60
N ASP A 41 -12.11 -6.94 6.83
CA ASP A 41 -10.80 -6.49 7.29
C ASP A 41 -9.99 -5.87 6.15
N VAL A 42 -9.11 -4.96 6.54
CA VAL A 42 -8.21 -4.26 5.60
C VAL A 42 -6.77 -4.54 6.00
N TRP A 43 -5.94 -4.85 5.02
CA TRP A 43 -4.49 -4.96 5.19
C TRP A 43 -3.81 -3.80 4.48
N GLU A 44 -3.09 -3.00 5.25
CA GLU A 44 -2.17 -2.00 4.68
C GLU A 44 -0.77 -2.61 4.70
N CYS A 45 -0.34 -3.12 3.56
CA CYS A 45 0.84 -3.97 3.46
C CYS A 45 2.15 -3.22 3.14
N SER A 46 2.08 -1.91 2.99
CA SER A 46 3.26 -1.04 2.97
C SER A 46 2.95 0.21 3.80
N CYS A 47 2.74 -0.01 5.10
CA CYS A 47 2.06 0.95 5.95
C CYS A 47 2.87 2.22 6.26
N GLY A 48 4.18 2.19 6.07
CA GLY A 48 5.01 3.34 6.38
C GLY A 48 4.82 3.77 7.83
N ASP A 49 4.47 5.03 8.00
CA ASP A 49 4.21 5.62 9.32
C ASP A 49 2.73 5.60 9.73
N GLY A 50 1.88 4.92 8.97
CA GLY A 50 0.48 4.79 9.29
C GLY A 50 -0.44 5.80 8.60
N ALA A 51 0.04 6.49 7.59
CA ALA A 51 -0.72 7.56 6.93
C ALA A 51 -2.04 7.09 6.32
N ILE A 52 -2.13 5.82 5.89
CA ILE A 52 -3.37 5.22 5.41
C ILE A 52 -4.10 4.51 6.56
N SER A 53 -3.35 3.76 7.37
CA SER A 53 -3.94 2.95 8.43
C SER A 53 -4.72 3.78 9.45
N GLU A 54 -4.16 4.90 9.90
CA GLU A 54 -4.79 5.68 10.96
C GLU A 54 -6.15 6.27 10.56
N PRO A 55 -6.29 6.89 9.38
CA PRO A 55 -7.61 7.36 8.94
C PRO A 55 -8.62 6.22 8.77
N LEU A 56 -8.18 5.05 8.32
CA LEU A 56 -9.06 3.88 8.18
C LEU A 56 -9.53 3.38 9.54
N ILE A 57 -8.63 3.28 10.50
CA ILE A 57 -8.97 2.89 11.86
C ILE A 57 -9.97 3.88 12.46
N LYS A 58 -9.73 5.16 12.26
CA LYS A 58 -10.62 6.23 12.74
C LYS A 58 -12.00 6.14 12.10
N ALA A 59 -12.07 5.69 10.86
CA ALA A 59 -13.32 5.48 10.14
C ALA A 59 -14.06 4.20 10.57
N GLY A 60 -13.46 3.39 11.44
CA GLY A 60 -14.10 2.19 11.98
C GLY A 60 -13.64 0.87 11.36
N TYR A 61 -12.67 0.89 10.48
CA TYR A 61 -12.16 -0.34 9.87
C TYR A 61 -11.20 -1.07 10.79
N ASN A 62 -11.20 -2.40 10.69
CA ASN A 62 -10.21 -3.24 11.33
C ASN A 62 -9.03 -3.38 10.39
N VAL A 63 -7.90 -2.76 10.74
CA VAL A 63 -6.73 -2.65 9.86
C VAL A 63 -5.55 -3.40 10.44
N TYR A 64 -4.98 -4.30 9.62
CA TYR A 64 -3.69 -4.89 9.89
C TYR A 64 -2.63 -4.12 9.08
N SER A 65 -1.58 -3.68 9.76
CA SER A 65 -0.55 -2.82 9.16
C SER A 65 0.80 -3.52 9.18
N SER A 66 1.48 -3.56 8.03
CA SER A 66 2.82 -4.13 7.93
C SER A 66 3.65 -3.37 6.88
N ASP A 67 4.96 -3.45 7.01
CA ASP A 67 5.90 -2.86 6.06
C ASP A 67 7.16 -3.71 6.04
N LEU A 68 7.88 -3.71 4.94
CA LEU A 68 9.18 -4.36 4.85
C LEU A 68 10.20 -3.70 5.76
N ILE A 69 10.11 -2.40 5.91
CA ILE A 69 11.02 -1.57 6.70
C ILE A 69 10.34 -1.21 8.01
N ASP A 70 11.07 -1.34 9.12
CA ASP A 70 10.59 -0.87 10.41
C ASP A 70 10.64 0.65 10.45
N ARG A 71 9.48 1.27 10.39
CA ARG A 71 9.34 2.73 10.48
C ARG A 71 8.66 3.16 11.77
N GLY A 72 8.63 2.26 12.76
CA GLY A 72 8.00 2.54 14.05
C GLY A 72 6.49 2.39 14.06
N TYR A 73 5.91 1.79 13.03
CA TYR A 73 4.47 1.57 12.92
C TYR A 73 4.22 0.21 12.29
N GLY A 74 3.30 -0.54 12.87
CA GLY A 74 2.92 -1.85 12.34
C GLY A 74 3.98 -2.92 12.48
N ASP A 75 3.73 -4.08 11.90
CA ASP A 75 4.64 -5.21 11.91
C ASP A 75 5.64 -5.14 10.76
N VAL A 76 6.81 -5.76 10.94
CA VAL A 76 7.78 -5.90 9.86
C VAL A 76 7.48 -7.19 9.10
N LYS A 77 7.16 -7.06 7.80
CA LYS A 77 6.77 -8.20 6.98
C LYS A 77 7.01 -7.88 5.51
N ASP A 78 7.59 -8.81 4.77
CA ASP A 78 7.71 -8.70 3.32
C ASP A 78 6.42 -9.21 2.68
N PHE A 79 5.58 -8.29 2.24
CA PHE A 79 4.29 -8.61 1.64
C PHE A 79 4.42 -9.61 0.49
N LEU A 80 5.44 -9.44 -0.34
CA LEU A 80 5.60 -10.25 -1.55
C LEU A 80 5.93 -11.71 -1.28
N THR A 81 6.31 -12.04 -0.04
CA THR A 81 6.60 -13.42 0.36
C THR A 81 5.51 -14.05 1.23
N THR A 82 4.42 -13.32 1.46
CA THR A 82 3.32 -13.82 2.30
C THR A 82 2.36 -14.67 1.50
N ASN A 83 1.64 -15.56 2.20
CA ASN A 83 0.57 -16.37 1.62
C ASN A 83 -0.77 -16.12 2.32
N GLU A 84 -0.86 -15.04 3.06
CA GLU A 84 -2.04 -14.72 3.83
C GLU A 84 -3.16 -14.19 2.96
N LYS A 85 -4.40 -14.47 3.35
CA LYS A 85 -5.59 -13.97 2.71
C LYS A 85 -6.22 -12.90 3.60
N VAL A 86 -6.84 -11.92 2.98
CA VAL A 86 -7.53 -10.83 3.67
C VAL A 86 -8.72 -10.38 2.81
N ASP A 87 -9.70 -9.75 3.42
CA ASP A 87 -10.84 -9.26 2.64
C ASP A 87 -10.42 -8.16 1.68
N ASN A 88 -9.69 -7.18 2.17
CA ASN A 88 -9.33 -6.00 1.38
C ASN A 88 -7.89 -5.60 1.61
N ILE A 89 -7.27 -5.01 0.59
CA ILE A 89 -5.98 -4.33 0.71
C ILE A 89 -6.16 -2.88 0.29
N ILE A 90 -5.64 -1.96 1.10
CA ILE A 90 -5.55 -0.54 0.76
C ILE A 90 -4.13 -0.12 1.05
N THR A 91 -3.38 0.26 0.03
CA THR A 91 -1.96 0.55 0.23
C THR A 91 -1.42 1.52 -0.81
N ASN A 92 -0.32 2.17 -0.44
CA ASN A 92 0.50 3.00 -1.31
C ASN A 92 1.82 2.25 -1.52
N PRO A 93 1.91 1.39 -2.55
CA PRO A 93 3.10 0.55 -2.72
C PRO A 93 4.32 1.36 -3.16
N PRO A 94 5.53 0.85 -2.93
CA PRO A 94 6.72 1.43 -3.54
C PRO A 94 6.56 1.48 -5.06
N PHE A 95 6.91 2.60 -5.68
CA PHE A 95 6.67 2.80 -7.11
C PHE A 95 7.25 1.72 -7.98
N ASN A 96 8.49 1.35 -7.72
CA ASN A 96 9.17 0.35 -8.53
C ASN A 96 8.66 -1.07 -8.30
N LEU A 97 7.79 -1.29 -7.34
CA LEU A 97 7.20 -2.58 -7.03
C LEU A 97 5.68 -2.59 -7.17
N ALA A 98 5.10 -1.57 -7.76
CA ALA A 98 3.65 -1.45 -7.87
C ALA A 98 3.03 -2.64 -8.62
N THR A 99 3.67 -3.11 -9.69
CA THR A 99 3.20 -4.27 -10.45
C THR A 99 3.23 -5.54 -9.60
N GLU A 100 4.33 -5.78 -8.91
CA GLU A 100 4.48 -6.95 -8.05
C GLU A 100 3.47 -6.93 -6.91
N PHE A 101 3.24 -5.77 -6.31
CA PHE A 101 2.23 -5.61 -5.26
C PHE A 101 0.83 -5.88 -5.80
N THR A 102 0.53 -5.41 -7.01
CA THR A 102 -0.76 -5.65 -7.64
C THR A 102 -1.00 -7.13 -7.87
N LEU A 103 -0.04 -7.81 -8.48
CA LEU A 103 -0.18 -9.22 -8.81
C LEU A 103 -0.29 -10.08 -7.55
N HIS A 104 0.56 -9.82 -6.57
CA HIS A 104 0.51 -10.56 -5.31
C HIS A 104 -0.78 -10.27 -4.54
N GLY A 105 -1.20 -9.00 -4.53
CA GLY A 105 -2.42 -8.59 -3.85
C GLY A 105 -3.68 -9.22 -4.45
N LEU A 106 -3.73 -9.37 -5.77
CA LEU A 106 -4.87 -10.03 -6.42
C LEU A 106 -5.03 -11.47 -5.94
N ASN A 107 -3.95 -12.13 -5.58
CA ASN A 107 -4.00 -13.48 -5.00
C ASN A 107 -4.25 -13.49 -3.49
N SER A 108 -4.22 -12.34 -2.86
CA SER A 108 -4.34 -12.23 -1.41
C SER A 108 -5.69 -11.71 -0.94
N VAL A 109 -6.42 -10.99 -1.80
CA VAL A 109 -7.69 -10.38 -1.40
C VAL A 109 -8.88 -11.24 -1.80
N ASN A 110 -9.90 -11.20 -0.95
CA ASN A 110 -11.17 -11.85 -1.21
C ASN A 110 -12.19 -10.91 -1.86
N LYS A 111 -12.05 -9.60 -1.65
CA LYS A 111 -13.06 -8.62 -2.07
C LYS A 111 -12.50 -7.48 -2.89
N LYS A 112 -11.72 -6.58 -2.28
CA LYS A 112 -11.27 -5.37 -2.97
C LYS A 112 -9.81 -5.06 -2.70
N MET A 113 -9.17 -4.45 -3.69
CA MET A 113 -7.82 -3.93 -3.54
C MET A 113 -7.79 -2.50 -4.07
N ALA A 114 -7.35 -1.57 -3.25
CA ALA A 114 -7.15 -0.18 -3.63
C ALA A 114 -5.67 0.18 -3.54
N LEU A 115 -5.10 0.57 -4.66
CA LEU A 115 -3.69 0.95 -4.76
C LEU A 115 -3.59 2.43 -5.06
N LEU A 116 -2.83 3.17 -4.25
CA LEU A 116 -2.53 4.55 -4.54
C LEU A 116 -1.39 4.60 -5.54
N CYS A 117 -1.64 5.21 -6.68
CA CYS A 117 -0.66 5.32 -7.76
C CYS A 117 -0.48 6.77 -8.15
N LYS A 118 0.78 7.12 -8.46
CA LYS A 118 1.09 8.44 -8.96
C LYS A 118 0.92 8.47 -10.48
N LEU A 119 0.20 9.48 -10.98
CA LEU A 119 0.06 9.68 -12.41
C LEU A 119 1.22 10.53 -12.93
N SER A 120 2.31 9.85 -13.25
CA SER A 120 3.56 10.52 -13.64
C SER A 120 3.50 11.19 -15.02
N PHE A 121 2.49 10.85 -15.83
CA PHE A 121 2.32 11.45 -17.13
C PHE A 121 1.65 12.84 -17.09
N LEU A 122 1.13 13.23 -15.93
CA LEU A 122 0.56 14.57 -15.74
C LEU A 122 1.64 15.48 -15.19
N GLU A 123 2.32 16.11 -16.10
CA GLU A 123 3.50 16.91 -15.82
C GLU A 123 3.21 18.03 -14.82
N GLY A 124 4.07 18.14 -13.81
CA GLY A 124 3.98 19.22 -12.82
C GLY A 124 2.88 19.06 -11.80
N LYS A 125 2.08 18.00 -11.85
CA LYS A 125 1.00 17.77 -10.90
C LYS A 125 1.28 16.53 -10.07
N LYS A 126 0.99 16.62 -8.78
CA LYS A 126 1.08 15.48 -7.87
C LYS A 126 -0.28 14.79 -7.82
N ASP A 127 -0.73 14.33 -8.97
CA ASP A 127 -2.01 13.64 -9.02
C ASP A 127 -1.82 12.21 -8.58
N LEU A 128 -2.37 11.90 -7.42
CA LEU A 128 -2.40 10.57 -6.85
C LEU A 128 -3.82 10.04 -6.98
N LEU A 129 -3.94 8.85 -7.54
CA LEU A 129 -5.22 8.17 -7.69
C LEU A 129 -5.15 6.80 -7.06
N PHE A 130 -6.24 6.40 -6.42
CA PHE A 130 -6.41 5.01 -6.03
C PHE A 130 -6.99 4.23 -7.20
N TYR A 131 -6.29 3.17 -7.59
CA TYR A 131 -6.85 2.17 -8.47
C TYR A 131 -7.61 1.15 -7.64
N LEU A 132 -8.87 0.97 -7.98
CA LEU A 132 -9.73 0.04 -7.26
C LEU A 132 -9.96 -1.20 -8.10
N ILE A 133 -9.64 -2.35 -7.54
CA ILE A 133 -9.85 -3.65 -8.17
C ILE A 133 -10.83 -4.42 -7.30
N LYS A 134 -11.92 -4.88 -7.89
CA LYS A 134 -12.95 -5.66 -7.21
C LYS A 134 -12.86 -7.10 -7.65
N ILE A 135 -12.86 -8.01 -6.72
CA ILE A 135 -12.85 -9.44 -6.98
C ILE A 135 -14.30 -9.93 -6.86
N ASN A 136 -14.74 -10.63 -7.89
CA ASN A 136 -16.10 -11.21 -7.90
C ASN A 136 -16.08 -12.65 -7.41
#